data_af63cca1f46e69a8adfbaad646927b8d
#
_entry.id   af63cca1f46e69a8adfbaad646927b8d
#
_cell.length_a   1.000
_cell.length_b   1.000
_cell.length_c   1.000
_cell.angle_alpha   90.00
_cell.angle_beta   90.00
_cell.angle_gamma   90.00
#
_symmetry.space_group_name_H-M   'P 1'
#
loop_
_entity.id
_entity.type
_entity.pdbx_description
1 polymer ?
#
loop_
_entity_poly.entity_id
_entity_poly.type
_entity_poly.pdbx_seq_one_letter_code
_entity_poly.pdbx_strand_id
1 'polypeptide(L)'
;MSCQRRSYALLAQSSVNERPLAPLWLVAALIPMVVSQILRLQQSDAATWICWDYAGRFGGLAVLGAIPSARTVAFRWERLRISLWEVAAWIIVIVLTDHYFCGWIRRLINTALPATVLGHYPEPHGLLYFIDAVFGLVLVAYSEEIVFRRCARNAFQTYLSDGSALIVVTSILFAAYHWWTGIGNIVEAALIGILLMLFYSRSCALWPVVLGHYLTDVVDFAL
;
A
#
# COMPACT_ATOMS: atom_id res chain seq x y z
N MET A 1 -19.44 -0.01 17.11
CA MET A 1 -18.32 0.61 17.87
C MET A 1 -17.06 0.35 17.08
N SER A 2 -16.35 1.41 16.64
CA SER A 2 -15.18 1.24 15.77
C SER A 2 -14.09 0.43 16.48
N CYS A 3 -13.40 -0.40 15.71
CA CYS A 3 -12.30 -1.29 16.11
C CYS A 3 -11.24 -0.61 17.00
N GLN A 4 -11.11 0.69 16.89
CA GLN A 4 -10.03 1.48 17.46
C GLN A 4 -10.33 2.12 18.81
N ARG A 5 -11.59 2.37 19.18
CA ARG A 5 -11.88 3.13 20.43
C ARG A 5 -11.29 2.47 21.69
N ARG A 6 -11.18 1.13 21.75
CA ARG A 6 -10.58 0.45 22.93
C ARG A 6 -9.06 0.41 22.91
N SER A 7 -8.42 0.28 21.75
CA SER A 7 -6.93 0.27 21.68
C SER A 7 -6.35 1.67 21.87
N TYR A 8 -7.07 2.71 21.45
CA TYR A 8 -6.62 4.11 21.65
C TYR A 8 -6.79 4.62 23.08
N ALA A 9 -7.74 4.12 23.85
CA ALA A 9 -7.88 4.52 25.25
C ALA A 9 -6.65 4.17 26.09
N LEU A 10 -5.98 3.06 25.77
CA LEU A 10 -4.76 2.63 26.47
C LEU A 10 -3.48 3.32 25.93
N LEU A 11 -3.47 3.72 24.65
CA LEU A 11 -2.34 4.45 24.04
C LEU A 11 -2.48 5.98 24.20
N ALA A 12 -3.68 6.46 24.44
CA ALA A 12 -3.97 7.91 24.57
C ALA A 12 -3.32 8.56 25.81
N GLN A 13 -2.97 7.78 26.81
CA GLN A 13 -2.33 8.30 28.03
C GLN A 13 -0.82 8.52 27.90
N SER A 14 -0.14 7.88 26.94
CA SER A 14 1.33 7.96 26.81
C SER A 14 1.85 8.79 25.64
N SER A 15 1.01 9.32 24.75
CA SER A 15 1.47 9.89 23.48
C SER A 15 0.81 11.20 23.03
N VAL A 16 0.24 11.99 23.91
CA VAL A 16 -0.41 13.27 23.55
C VAL A 16 0.57 14.23 22.83
N ASN A 17 1.87 14.15 23.13
CA ASN A 17 2.89 15.00 22.52
C ASN A 17 3.45 14.51 21.18
N GLU A 18 3.25 13.27 20.77
CA GLU A 18 3.86 12.71 19.54
C GLU A 18 2.95 12.67 18.32
N ARG A 19 1.65 12.88 18.49
CA ARG A 19 0.67 12.87 17.39
C ARG A 19 0.94 13.91 16.28
N PRO A 20 1.41 15.14 16.57
CA PRO A 20 1.70 16.14 15.54
C PRO A 20 2.86 15.74 14.62
N LEU A 21 3.70 14.79 15.01
CA LEU A 21 4.85 14.34 14.20
C LEU A 21 4.50 13.22 13.20
N ALA A 22 3.31 12.64 13.29
CA ALA A 22 2.91 11.54 12.41
C ALA A 22 2.98 11.86 10.91
N PRO A 23 2.59 13.04 10.41
CA PRO A 23 2.78 13.39 9.01
C PRO A 23 4.27 13.49 8.60
N LEU A 24 5.15 13.93 9.48
CA LEU A 24 6.57 14.10 9.17
C LEU A 24 7.29 12.76 8.97
N TRP A 25 7.05 11.76 9.84
CA TRP A 25 7.67 10.46 9.64
C TRP A 25 7.01 9.66 8.50
N LEU A 26 5.72 9.91 8.18
CA LEU A 26 5.10 9.38 6.97
C LEU A 26 5.80 9.91 5.72
N VAL A 27 6.00 11.24 5.62
CA VAL A 27 6.73 11.85 4.51
C VAL A 27 8.16 11.31 4.44
N ALA A 28 8.86 11.22 5.57
CA ALA A 28 10.22 10.68 5.62
C ALA A 28 10.30 9.24 5.10
N ALA A 29 9.30 8.39 5.37
CA ALA A 29 9.23 7.02 4.86
C ALA A 29 8.92 6.97 3.36
N LEU A 30 8.12 7.92 2.85
CA LEU A 30 7.79 8.00 1.42
C LEU A 30 8.98 8.48 0.57
N ILE A 31 9.91 9.28 1.11
CA ILE A 31 11.06 9.80 0.37
C ILE A 31 11.87 8.68 -0.31
N PRO A 32 12.43 7.67 0.39
CA PRO A 32 13.18 6.62 -0.29
C PRO A 32 12.35 5.82 -1.29
N MET A 33 11.06 5.61 -1.03
CA MET A 33 10.16 4.91 -1.94
C MET A 33 9.91 5.70 -3.24
N VAL A 34 9.71 7.01 -3.16
CA VAL A 34 9.50 7.88 -4.33
C VAL A 34 10.81 8.12 -5.09
N VAL A 35 11.93 8.32 -4.39
CA VAL A 35 13.25 8.46 -5.01
C VAL A 35 13.59 7.20 -5.81
N SER A 36 13.34 6.02 -5.27
CA SER A 36 13.57 4.77 -5.99
C SER A 36 12.69 4.64 -7.24
N GLN A 37 11.46 5.14 -7.21
CA GLN A 37 10.61 5.18 -8.42
C GLN A 37 11.23 6.03 -9.53
N ILE A 38 11.78 7.19 -9.19
CA ILE A 38 12.46 8.08 -10.16
C ILE A 38 13.70 7.39 -10.74
N LEU A 39 14.51 6.75 -9.88
CA LEU A 39 15.74 6.09 -10.30
C LEU A 39 15.48 4.87 -11.18
N ARG A 40 14.47 4.05 -10.84
CA ARG A 40 14.13 2.85 -11.61
C ARG A 40 13.54 3.16 -12.99
N LEU A 41 12.83 4.29 -13.17
CA LEU A 41 12.32 4.71 -14.48
C LEU A 41 13.44 4.98 -15.51
N GLN A 42 14.68 5.15 -15.07
CA GLN A 42 15.83 5.35 -15.93
C GLN A 42 16.54 4.03 -16.27
N GLN A 43 16.10 2.90 -15.72
CA GLN A 43 16.76 1.60 -15.92
C GLN A 43 16.09 0.85 -17.08
N SER A 44 16.95 0.23 -17.90
CA SER A 44 16.52 -0.58 -19.04
C SER A 44 16.50 -2.09 -18.74
N ASP A 45 17.23 -2.54 -17.71
CA ASP A 45 17.28 -3.94 -17.32
C ASP A 45 16.42 -4.22 -16.07
N ALA A 46 15.73 -5.37 -16.08
CA ALA A 46 14.79 -5.76 -15.03
C ALA A 46 15.47 -5.93 -13.67
N ALA A 47 16.72 -6.44 -13.62
CA ALA A 47 17.39 -6.71 -12.35
C ALA A 47 17.73 -5.41 -11.60
N THR A 48 18.32 -4.44 -12.29
CA THR A 48 18.61 -3.12 -11.71
C THR A 48 17.34 -2.37 -11.33
N TRP A 49 16.30 -2.48 -12.17
CA TRP A 49 14.98 -1.87 -11.86
C TRP A 49 14.41 -2.43 -10.55
N ILE A 50 14.38 -3.77 -10.40
CA ILE A 50 13.89 -4.47 -9.21
C ILE A 50 14.76 -4.14 -7.98
N CYS A 51 16.10 -4.07 -8.14
CA CYS A 51 16.98 -3.67 -7.06
C CYS A 51 16.65 -2.27 -6.51
N TRP A 52 16.34 -1.29 -7.37
CA TRP A 52 15.90 0.03 -6.93
C TRP A 52 14.54 -0.03 -6.25
N ASP A 53 13.59 -0.82 -6.76
CA ASP A 53 12.29 -0.98 -6.10
C ASP A 53 12.44 -1.51 -4.68
N TYR A 54 13.23 -2.58 -4.51
CA TYR A 54 13.49 -3.16 -3.19
C TYR A 54 14.23 -2.18 -2.27
N ALA A 55 15.24 -1.49 -2.78
CA ALA A 55 15.99 -0.50 -2.00
C ALA A 55 15.07 0.62 -1.46
N GLY A 56 14.17 1.13 -2.28
CA GLY A 56 13.19 2.13 -1.85
C GLY A 56 12.24 1.63 -0.75
N ARG A 57 11.72 0.41 -0.91
CA ARG A 57 10.82 -0.21 0.06
C ARG A 57 11.50 -0.52 1.38
N PHE A 58 12.69 -1.14 1.34
CA PHE A 58 13.49 -1.36 2.54
C PHE A 58 13.91 -0.04 3.20
N GLY A 59 14.25 0.99 2.40
CA GLY A 59 14.56 2.32 2.90
C GLY A 59 13.37 2.94 3.66
N GLY A 60 12.17 2.88 3.09
CA GLY A 60 10.94 3.34 3.75
C GLY A 60 10.65 2.60 5.06
N LEU A 61 10.74 1.26 5.05
CA LEU A 61 10.56 0.44 6.25
C LEU A 61 11.64 0.72 7.29
N ALA A 62 12.91 0.93 6.88
CA ALA A 62 14.00 1.26 7.78
C ALA A 62 13.80 2.62 8.47
N VAL A 63 13.33 3.63 7.73
CA VAL A 63 12.95 4.93 8.31
C VAL A 63 11.87 4.77 9.38
N LEU A 64 10.81 4.01 9.09
CA LEU A 64 9.75 3.73 10.06
C LEU A 64 10.26 2.96 11.27
N GLY A 65 11.20 2.03 11.07
CA GLY A 65 11.83 1.25 12.14
C GLY A 65 12.78 2.06 13.03
N ALA A 66 13.45 3.06 12.46
CA ALA A 66 14.41 3.92 13.16
C ALA A 66 13.73 4.97 14.06
N ILE A 67 12.51 5.41 13.73
CA ILE A 67 11.76 6.42 14.48
C ILE A 67 10.88 5.70 15.52
N PRO A 68 11.11 5.85 16.84
CA PRO A 68 10.38 5.09 17.87
C PRO A 68 8.86 5.20 17.79
N SER A 69 8.34 6.43 17.61
CA SER A 69 6.88 6.65 17.46
C SER A 69 6.31 6.03 16.20
N ALA A 70 7.01 6.11 15.07
CA ALA A 70 6.60 5.47 13.83
C ALA A 70 6.65 3.94 13.93
N ARG A 71 7.70 3.39 14.54
CA ARG A 71 7.91 1.96 14.72
C ARG A 71 6.75 1.30 15.48
N THR A 72 6.25 1.94 16.54
CA THR A 72 5.14 1.42 17.34
C THR A 72 3.83 1.37 16.54
N VAL A 73 3.64 2.27 15.58
CA VAL A 73 2.49 2.27 14.67
C VAL A 73 2.69 1.26 13.54
N ALA A 74 3.85 1.33 12.87
CA ALA A 74 4.15 0.56 11.66
C ALA A 74 4.19 -0.96 11.91
N PHE A 75 4.78 -1.40 13.02
CA PHE A 75 5.06 -2.82 13.30
C PHE A 75 4.27 -3.40 14.48
N ARG A 76 3.15 -2.74 14.85
CA ARG A 76 2.29 -3.26 15.92
C ARG A 76 1.66 -4.59 15.54
N TRP A 77 1.50 -5.47 16.50
CA TRP A 77 0.71 -6.69 16.34
C TRP A 77 -0.78 -6.38 16.41
N GLU A 78 -1.55 -6.95 15.50
CA GLU A 78 -3.00 -6.76 15.44
C GLU A 78 -3.71 -8.12 15.40
N ARG A 79 -4.82 -8.24 16.12
CA ARG A 79 -5.63 -9.46 16.16
C ARG A 79 -6.75 -9.37 15.14
N LEU A 80 -6.88 -10.41 14.35
CA LEU A 80 -8.00 -10.57 13.41
C LEU A 80 -9.33 -10.58 14.18
N ARG A 81 -10.33 -9.85 13.65
CA ARG A 81 -11.67 -9.73 14.26
C ARG A 81 -12.80 -10.28 13.40
N ILE A 82 -12.49 -10.87 12.27
CA ILE A 82 -13.44 -11.50 11.36
C ILE A 82 -13.07 -12.97 11.17
N SER A 83 -13.99 -13.77 10.65
CA SER A 83 -13.73 -15.17 10.36
C SER A 83 -12.78 -15.33 9.16
N LEU A 84 -12.09 -16.46 9.06
CA LEU A 84 -11.25 -16.77 7.90
C LEU A 84 -12.06 -16.85 6.59
N TRP A 85 -13.33 -17.25 6.66
CA TRP A 85 -14.24 -17.24 5.51
C TRP A 85 -14.54 -15.81 5.03
N GLU A 86 -14.71 -14.87 5.95
CA GLU A 86 -14.88 -13.46 5.63
C GLU A 86 -13.59 -12.88 5.04
N VAL A 87 -12.42 -13.28 5.55
CA VAL A 87 -11.11 -12.94 4.94
C VAL A 87 -11.04 -13.44 3.50
N ALA A 88 -11.37 -14.72 3.26
CA ALA A 88 -11.35 -15.30 1.92
C ALA A 88 -12.33 -14.57 0.98
N ALA A 89 -13.53 -14.26 1.45
CA ALA A 89 -14.52 -13.51 0.66
C ALA A 89 -14.01 -12.12 0.28
N TRP A 90 -13.40 -11.36 1.21
CA TRP A 90 -12.80 -10.07 0.91
C TRP A 90 -11.68 -10.17 -0.12
N ILE A 91 -10.77 -11.13 0.02
CA ILE A 91 -9.67 -11.35 -0.93
C ILE A 91 -10.23 -11.65 -2.32
N ILE A 92 -11.20 -12.56 -2.44
CA ILE A 92 -11.83 -12.89 -3.73
C ILE A 92 -12.45 -11.63 -4.35
N VAL A 93 -13.22 -10.84 -3.57
CA VAL A 93 -13.84 -9.61 -4.07
C VAL A 93 -12.78 -8.62 -4.56
N ILE A 94 -11.70 -8.41 -3.80
CA ILE A 94 -10.63 -7.47 -4.17
C ILE A 94 -9.96 -7.92 -5.47
N VAL A 95 -9.49 -9.18 -5.54
CA VAL A 95 -8.81 -9.72 -6.72
C VAL A 95 -9.69 -9.69 -7.97
N LEU A 96 -10.96 -10.11 -7.84
CA LEU A 96 -11.87 -10.09 -9.00
C LEU A 96 -12.22 -8.65 -9.43
N THR A 97 -12.41 -7.73 -8.47
CA THR A 97 -12.69 -6.33 -8.78
C THR A 97 -11.48 -5.69 -9.48
N ASP A 98 -10.28 -5.94 -9.00
CA ASP A 98 -9.06 -5.42 -9.59
C ASP A 98 -8.87 -5.96 -11.02
N HIS A 99 -8.77 -7.26 -11.16
CA HIS A 99 -8.47 -7.90 -12.44
C HIS A 99 -9.50 -7.58 -13.54
N TYR A 100 -10.81 -7.72 -13.24
CA TYR A 100 -11.84 -7.54 -14.26
C TYR A 100 -12.33 -6.11 -14.41
N PHE A 101 -12.66 -5.43 -13.32
CA PHE A 101 -13.28 -4.11 -13.37
C PHE A 101 -12.24 -2.99 -13.42
N CYS A 102 -11.31 -2.95 -12.48
CA CYS A 102 -10.31 -1.88 -12.43
C CYS A 102 -9.29 -2.02 -13.57
N GLY A 103 -8.86 -3.23 -13.90
CA GLY A 103 -7.97 -3.49 -15.03
C GLY A 103 -8.61 -3.11 -16.38
N TRP A 104 -9.94 -3.28 -16.54
CA TRP A 104 -10.64 -2.76 -17.72
C TRP A 104 -10.63 -1.23 -17.77
N ILE A 105 -10.93 -0.55 -16.66
CA ILE A 105 -10.87 0.91 -16.55
C ILE A 105 -9.46 1.42 -16.84
N ARG A 106 -8.44 0.79 -16.23
CA ARG A 106 -7.01 1.11 -16.44
C ARG A 106 -6.67 1.09 -17.93
N ARG A 107 -6.97 -0.02 -18.61
CA ARG A 107 -6.69 -0.16 -20.04
C ARG A 107 -7.40 0.89 -20.88
N LEU A 108 -8.68 1.15 -20.62
CA LEU A 108 -9.46 2.16 -21.32
C LEU A 108 -8.84 3.56 -21.20
N ILE A 109 -8.52 3.96 -19.98
CA ILE A 109 -7.95 5.30 -19.70
C ILE A 109 -6.53 5.42 -20.27
N ASN A 110 -5.65 4.43 -20.04
CA ASN A 110 -4.27 4.48 -20.53
C ASN A 110 -4.19 4.43 -22.06
N THR A 111 -5.14 3.75 -22.72
CA THR A 111 -5.26 3.78 -24.19
C THR A 111 -5.68 5.17 -24.68
N ALA A 112 -6.57 5.85 -23.97
CA ALA A 112 -7.00 7.20 -24.31
C ALA A 112 -5.94 8.27 -23.98
N LEU A 113 -5.11 8.03 -22.96
CA LEU A 113 -4.11 8.98 -22.44
C LEU A 113 -2.70 8.34 -22.35
N PRO A 114 -2.14 7.81 -23.45
CA PRO A 114 -0.90 7.04 -23.43
C PRO A 114 0.31 7.86 -22.95
N ALA A 115 0.31 9.16 -23.19
CA ALA A 115 1.39 10.07 -22.77
C ALA A 115 1.54 10.20 -21.25
N THR A 116 0.57 9.69 -20.47
CA THR A 116 0.64 9.70 -19.00
C THR A 116 1.38 8.49 -18.43
N VAL A 117 1.62 7.44 -19.22
CA VAL A 117 2.35 6.24 -18.82
C VAL A 117 3.84 6.50 -19.01
N LEU A 118 4.56 6.65 -17.91
CA LEU A 118 5.98 6.94 -17.90
C LEU A 118 6.86 5.68 -17.82
N GLY A 119 6.28 4.57 -17.39
CA GLY A 119 6.97 3.28 -17.30
C GLY A 119 6.03 2.14 -16.95
N HIS A 120 6.57 0.92 -17.05
CA HIS A 120 5.89 -0.33 -16.74
C HIS A 120 6.72 -1.13 -15.73
N TYR A 121 6.06 -2.03 -15.02
CA TYR A 121 6.76 -3.05 -14.27
C TYR A 121 7.56 -3.94 -15.25
N PRO A 122 8.83 -4.27 -14.97
CA PRO A 122 9.60 -5.09 -15.88
C PRO A 122 9.07 -6.53 -15.90
N GLU A 123 9.32 -7.23 -16.98
CA GLU A 123 9.04 -8.66 -17.11
C GLU A 123 10.31 -9.45 -16.82
N PRO A 124 10.63 -9.78 -15.55
CA PRO A 124 11.80 -10.57 -15.24
C PRO A 124 11.63 -12.01 -15.74
N HIS A 125 12.75 -12.68 -16.03
CA HIS A 125 12.74 -14.04 -16.54
C HIS A 125 13.57 -14.99 -15.66
N GLY A 126 13.31 -16.31 -15.79
CA GLY A 126 14.06 -17.34 -15.09
C GLY A 126 13.98 -17.24 -13.57
N LEU A 127 15.12 -17.36 -12.89
CA LEU A 127 15.16 -17.33 -11.42
C LEU A 127 14.67 -15.99 -10.84
N LEU A 128 14.96 -14.87 -11.53
CA LEU A 128 14.55 -13.55 -11.08
C LEU A 128 13.01 -13.41 -11.05
N TYR A 129 12.30 -14.03 -12.01
CA TYR A 129 10.84 -14.09 -12.00
C TYR A 129 10.30 -14.73 -10.71
N PHE A 130 10.85 -15.89 -10.32
CA PHE A 130 10.41 -16.58 -9.10
C PHE A 130 10.77 -15.82 -7.82
N ILE A 131 11.96 -15.21 -7.77
CA ILE A 131 12.36 -14.38 -6.63
C ILE A 131 11.39 -13.19 -6.49
N ASP A 132 11.10 -12.54 -7.59
CA ASP A 132 10.24 -11.36 -7.58
C ASP A 132 8.78 -11.72 -7.29
N ALA A 133 8.23 -12.76 -7.91
CA ALA A 133 6.88 -13.24 -7.66
C ALA A 133 6.64 -13.65 -6.20
N VAL A 134 7.62 -14.31 -5.55
CA VAL A 134 7.46 -14.83 -4.19
C VAL A 134 7.90 -13.80 -3.14
N PHE A 135 9.05 -13.17 -3.33
CA PHE A 135 9.62 -12.25 -2.35
C PHE A 135 9.31 -10.79 -2.66
N GLY A 136 9.49 -10.38 -3.93
CA GLY A 136 9.33 -9.00 -4.37
C GLY A 136 7.90 -8.51 -4.17
N LEU A 137 6.91 -9.24 -4.71
CA LEU A 137 5.51 -8.85 -4.57
C LEU A 137 5.02 -8.89 -3.10
N VAL A 138 5.55 -9.80 -2.27
CA VAL A 138 5.28 -9.75 -0.82
C VAL A 138 5.87 -8.49 -0.19
N LEU A 139 7.09 -8.09 -0.57
CA LEU A 139 7.72 -6.86 -0.10
C LEU A 139 6.95 -5.62 -0.57
N VAL A 140 6.45 -5.63 -1.82
CA VAL A 140 5.56 -4.60 -2.37
C VAL A 140 4.32 -4.46 -1.47
N ALA A 141 3.51 -5.49 -1.37
CA ALA A 141 2.28 -5.47 -0.61
C ALA A 141 2.52 -5.13 0.87
N TYR A 142 3.54 -5.72 1.51
CA TYR A 142 3.83 -5.48 2.93
C TYR A 142 4.24 -4.03 3.20
N SER A 143 5.16 -3.47 2.41
CA SER A 143 5.65 -2.10 2.60
C SER A 143 4.54 -1.07 2.35
N GLU A 144 3.75 -1.27 1.29
CA GLU A 144 2.66 -0.36 0.95
C GLU A 144 1.53 -0.42 1.97
N GLU A 145 1.14 -1.59 2.42
CA GLU A 145 0.08 -1.70 3.42
C GLU A 145 0.50 -1.11 4.78
N ILE A 146 1.77 -1.24 5.19
CA ILE A 146 2.29 -0.53 6.37
C ILE A 146 2.19 0.98 6.18
N VAL A 147 2.68 1.50 5.06
CA VAL A 147 2.74 2.95 4.82
C VAL A 147 1.33 3.53 4.68
N PHE A 148 0.48 2.93 3.84
CA PHE A 148 -0.80 3.53 3.47
C PHE A 148 -1.96 3.13 4.39
N ARG A 149 -2.00 1.92 4.98
CA ARG A 149 -3.11 1.51 5.87
C ARG A 149 -2.83 1.84 7.32
N ARG A 150 -1.59 1.76 7.77
CA ARG A 150 -1.25 2.09 9.17
C ARG A 150 -0.76 3.52 9.32
N CYS A 151 0.33 3.86 8.63
CA CYS A 151 1.04 5.11 8.86
C CYS A 151 0.24 6.31 8.32
N ALA A 152 -0.24 6.27 7.08
CA ALA A 152 -1.04 7.34 6.53
C ALA A 152 -2.35 7.53 7.29
N ARG A 153 -3.05 6.42 7.62
CA ARG A 153 -4.25 6.50 8.45
C ARG A 153 -3.97 7.16 9.79
N ASN A 154 -2.90 6.76 10.48
CA ASN A 154 -2.53 7.36 11.78
C ASN A 154 -2.20 8.85 11.65
N ALA A 155 -1.51 9.24 10.57
CA ALA A 155 -1.17 10.64 10.31
C ALA A 155 -2.42 11.49 10.06
N PHE A 156 -3.32 11.04 9.19
CA PHE A 156 -4.52 11.79 8.85
C PHE A 156 -5.62 11.74 9.91
N GLN A 157 -5.67 10.68 10.71
CA GLN A 157 -6.65 10.54 11.80
C GLN A 157 -6.55 11.65 12.85
N THR A 158 -5.41 12.34 12.94
CA THR A 158 -5.21 13.52 13.79
C THR A 158 -6.08 14.68 13.33
N TYR A 159 -6.37 14.77 12.02
CA TYR A 159 -7.10 15.88 11.39
C TYR A 159 -8.50 15.48 10.93
N LEU A 160 -8.71 14.21 10.62
CA LEU A 160 -9.95 13.65 10.13
C LEU A 160 -10.50 12.65 11.13
N SER A 161 -11.81 12.68 11.37
CA SER A 161 -12.46 11.61 12.15
C SER A 161 -12.40 10.26 11.43
N ASP A 162 -12.50 9.17 12.19
CA ASP A 162 -12.69 7.83 11.61
C ASP A 162 -13.98 7.80 10.78
N GLY A 163 -13.85 7.74 9.46
CA GLY A 163 -14.99 7.75 8.55
C GLY A 163 -14.56 7.73 7.07
N SER A 164 -15.54 8.02 6.21
CA SER A 164 -15.33 8.00 4.75
C SER A 164 -14.24 8.97 4.28
N ALA A 165 -14.14 10.15 4.89
CA ALA A 165 -13.11 11.12 4.55
C ALA A 165 -11.69 10.56 4.73
N LEU A 166 -11.44 9.84 5.83
CA LEU A 166 -10.15 9.21 6.09
C LEU A 166 -9.83 8.11 5.07
N ILE A 167 -10.84 7.29 4.72
CA ILE A 167 -10.70 6.25 3.69
C ILE A 167 -10.34 6.89 2.34
N VAL A 168 -11.06 7.92 1.93
CA VAL A 168 -10.84 8.60 0.65
C VAL A 168 -9.44 9.24 0.60
N VAL A 169 -9.06 10.01 1.62
CA VAL A 169 -7.76 10.71 1.63
C VAL A 169 -6.58 9.73 1.60
N THR A 170 -6.63 8.64 2.38
CA THR A 170 -5.57 7.62 2.35
C THR A 170 -5.51 6.86 1.04
N SER A 171 -6.66 6.65 0.38
CA SER A 171 -6.73 6.00 -0.93
C SER A 171 -6.24 6.93 -2.05
N ILE A 172 -6.50 8.23 -1.96
CA ILE A 172 -5.92 9.23 -2.89
C ILE A 172 -4.39 9.29 -2.74
N LEU A 173 -3.87 9.25 -1.51
CA LEU A 173 -2.42 9.21 -1.30
C LEU A 173 -1.80 7.93 -1.89
N PHE A 174 -2.44 6.78 -1.71
CA PHE A 174 -2.04 5.51 -2.32
C PHE A 174 -2.08 5.58 -3.84
N ALA A 175 -3.15 6.13 -4.41
CA ALA A 175 -3.27 6.34 -5.86
C ALA A 175 -2.18 7.26 -6.41
N ALA A 176 -1.90 8.37 -5.71
CA ALA A 176 -0.85 9.32 -6.11
C ALA A 176 0.55 8.69 -6.11
N TYR A 177 0.80 7.67 -5.28
CA TYR A 177 2.05 6.92 -5.30
C TYR A 177 2.27 6.14 -6.61
N HIS A 178 1.20 5.84 -7.37
CA HIS A 178 1.23 5.15 -8.67
C HIS A 178 1.35 6.10 -9.88
N TRP A 179 1.83 7.33 -9.66
CA TRP A 179 1.91 8.42 -10.65
C TRP A 179 2.62 8.06 -11.95
N TRP A 180 3.58 7.14 -11.90
CA TRP A 180 4.44 6.78 -13.03
C TRP A 180 3.81 5.76 -13.99
N THR A 181 2.76 5.04 -13.58
CA THR A 181 2.12 3.97 -14.35
C THR A 181 0.95 4.44 -15.22
N GLY A 182 0.66 5.74 -15.18
CA GLY A 182 -0.41 6.37 -15.96
C GLY A 182 -1.68 6.66 -15.17
N ILE A 183 -2.51 7.53 -15.70
CA ILE A 183 -3.76 7.96 -15.04
C ILE A 183 -4.71 6.78 -14.81
N GLY A 184 -4.75 5.81 -15.72
CA GLY A 184 -5.57 4.61 -15.56
C GLY A 184 -5.19 3.83 -14.28
N ASN A 185 -3.90 3.66 -14.02
CA ASN A 185 -3.41 3.01 -12.80
C ASN A 185 -3.66 3.85 -11.54
N ILE A 186 -3.61 5.17 -11.63
CA ILE A 186 -3.97 6.06 -10.51
C ILE A 186 -5.44 5.83 -10.13
N VAL A 187 -6.35 5.77 -11.11
CA VAL A 187 -7.77 5.50 -10.87
C VAL A 187 -7.99 4.11 -10.28
N GLU A 188 -7.36 3.08 -10.84
CA GLU A 188 -7.37 1.71 -10.33
C GLU A 188 -6.88 1.65 -8.88
N ALA A 189 -5.68 2.21 -8.60
CA ALA A 189 -5.11 2.25 -7.26
C ALA A 189 -6.00 3.02 -6.26
N ALA A 190 -6.73 4.06 -6.69
CA ALA A 190 -7.70 4.75 -5.83
C ALA A 190 -8.86 3.82 -5.45
N LEU A 191 -9.43 3.10 -6.40
CA LEU A 191 -10.56 2.19 -6.18
C LEU A 191 -10.14 0.99 -5.30
N ILE A 192 -9.04 0.35 -5.63
CA ILE A 192 -8.48 -0.75 -4.83
C ILE A 192 -8.02 -0.25 -3.46
N GLY A 193 -7.45 0.95 -3.41
CA GLY A 193 -7.11 1.62 -2.15
C GLY A 193 -8.28 1.75 -1.19
N ILE A 194 -9.47 2.09 -1.70
CA ILE A 194 -10.71 2.14 -0.90
C ILE A 194 -11.08 0.74 -0.39
N LEU A 195 -11.08 -0.27 -1.26
CA LEU A 195 -11.43 -1.65 -0.87
C LEU A 195 -10.47 -2.21 0.18
N LEU A 196 -9.16 -2.04 0.01
CA LEU A 196 -8.14 -2.47 0.97
C LEU A 196 -8.28 -1.73 2.30
N MET A 197 -8.61 -0.41 2.31
CA MET A 197 -8.84 0.34 3.54
C MET A 197 -10.13 -0.10 4.25
N LEU A 198 -11.19 -0.40 3.51
CA LEU A 198 -12.43 -0.99 4.06
C LEU A 198 -12.13 -2.36 4.67
N PHE A 199 -11.39 -3.21 3.97
CA PHE A 199 -10.98 -4.52 4.47
C PHE A 199 -10.13 -4.42 5.74
N TYR A 200 -9.15 -3.50 5.77
CA TYR A 200 -8.37 -3.21 6.98
C TYR A 200 -9.24 -2.75 8.15
N SER A 201 -10.17 -1.85 7.87
CA SER A 201 -11.10 -1.33 8.89
C SER A 201 -12.02 -2.41 9.44
N ARG A 202 -12.40 -3.39 8.62
CA ARG A 202 -13.27 -4.52 8.98
C ARG A 202 -12.52 -5.62 9.71
N SER A 203 -11.36 -6.03 9.19
CA SER A 203 -10.53 -7.12 9.74
C SER A 203 -9.83 -6.74 11.03
N CYS A 204 -9.48 -5.45 11.18
CA CYS A 204 -8.65 -4.91 12.27
C CYS A 204 -7.23 -5.53 12.33
N ALA A 205 -6.78 -6.17 11.26
CA ALA A 205 -5.47 -6.78 11.15
C ALA A 205 -4.87 -6.49 9.77
N LEU A 206 -3.56 -6.21 9.72
CA LEU A 206 -2.88 -5.87 8.48
C LEU A 206 -2.62 -7.10 7.60
N TRP A 207 -2.27 -8.25 8.20
CA TRP A 207 -1.85 -9.41 7.44
C TRP A 207 -2.86 -9.91 6.40
N PRO A 208 -4.21 -9.88 6.62
CA PRO A 208 -5.14 -10.29 5.57
C PRO A 208 -5.16 -9.33 4.39
N VAL A 209 -4.95 -8.03 4.67
CA VAL A 209 -4.91 -6.98 3.65
C VAL A 209 -3.65 -7.12 2.81
N VAL A 210 -2.50 -7.37 3.45
CA VAL A 210 -1.24 -7.71 2.76
C VAL A 210 -1.41 -8.93 1.87
N LEU A 211 -2.08 -9.98 2.37
CA LEU A 211 -2.35 -11.18 1.57
C LEU A 211 -3.26 -10.88 0.37
N GLY A 212 -4.31 -10.08 0.57
CA GLY A 212 -5.22 -9.65 -0.51
C GLY A 212 -4.48 -8.85 -1.57
N HIS A 213 -3.69 -7.86 -1.19
CA HIS A 213 -2.87 -7.06 -2.08
C HIS A 213 -1.85 -7.91 -2.83
N TYR A 214 -1.09 -8.75 -2.12
CA TYR A 214 -0.14 -9.69 -2.74
C TYR A 214 -0.79 -10.58 -3.81
N LEU A 215 -1.97 -11.13 -3.54
CA LEU A 215 -2.66 -11.99 -4.50
C LEU A 215 -3.17 -11.20 -5.72
N THR A 216 -3.53 -9.94 -5.56
CA THR A 216 -3.84 -9.03 -6.66
C THR A 216 -2.62 -8.84 -7.55
N ASP A 217 -1.48 -8.49 -6.95
CA ASP A 217 -0.21 -8.31 -7.67
C ASP A 217 0.23 -9.60 -8.39
N VAL A 218 0.08 -10.77 -7.75
CA VAL A 218 0.40 -12.07 -8.36
C VAL A 218 -0.46 -12.34 -9.60
N VAL A 219 -1.76 -12.01 -9.55
CA VAL A 219 -2.66 -12.19 -10.70
C VAL A 219 -2.25 -11.26 -11.84
N ASP A 220 -1.96 -10.00 -11.58
CA ASP A 220 -1.52 -9.03 -12.60
C ASP A 220 -0.11 -9.36 -13.15
N PHE A 221 0.75 -9.98 -12.32
CA PHE A 221 2.11 -10.39 -12.70
C PHE A 221 2.12 -11.68 -13.55
N ALA A 222 1.15 -12.57 -13.36
CA ALA A 222 1.09 -13.88 -14.00
C ALA A 222 0.22 -13.91 -15.27
N LEU A 223 -0.71 -12.97 -15.45
CA LEU A 223 -1.71 -12.91 -16.53
C LEU A 223 -1.54 -11.69 -17.42
#